data_9cf764ec7228012fc62d8190a8543764
#
_entry.id   9cf764ec7228012fc62d8190a8543764
#
_cell.length_a   1.000
_cell.length_b   1.000
_cell.length_c   1.000
_cell.angle_alpha   90.00
_cell.angle_beta   90.00
_cell.angle_gamma   90.00
#
_symmetry.space_group_name_H-M   'P 1'
#
loop_
_entity.id
_entity.type
_entity.pdbx_description
1 polymer ?
#
loop_
_entity_poly.entity_id
_entity_poly.type
_entity_poly.pdbx_seq_one_letter_code
_entity_poly.pdbx_strand_id
1 'polypeptide(L)'
;MTAAQQFRRAATAKVADPKHRAVLENNIVTYDAAVALGKTRYADWENARSRAAQIKWEAVNHLDRYLEQFERAVGENGGRVFWAETAEDARRYIVELAQRHGVQKVVKSKSMATEEIHLNTAFAAAGIESIETDLGEFICQLRGEPPYHIITPIMHLTKSDVAALFHERFGTPLTATAEELACVAREQLRRVFISADMGVTGANFLVADTGMVALSTNEGNGRLSVSLPRIHVVVAGIEKVIPRFEDLAVLWPVLAQIGTGQAVTSYNTLVGGPRRGSEPDGPGEFHVVLLDNGRTCLLADAEQRDALHCIRCGACLNACPVYKNIGGHAYGTTYQGPIGSVITPHLRDACEWSHLSYASSLCGACTGACPVRIDIHRHLLHNRRNAVQRKFDNPFQRLAFKAWFWAMRDATCYRVSGKLARLAMRFGLVQLFLKPWTQCRNLPVSPAQDFRSLWSKMEGTGPSAPPPANVNHGAAGAAPSKRYS
;
A
#
# COMPACT_ATOMS: atom_id res chain seq x y z
N MET A 1 6.08 -18.37 15.36
CA MET A 1 5.76 -16.96 15.71
C MET A 1 4.65 -16.53 14.80
N THR A 2 3.55 -15.96 15.32
CA THR A 2 2.41 -15.49 14.51
C THR A 2 2.77 -14.23 13.73
N ALA A 3 2.05 -13.90 12.65
CA ALA A 3 2.25 -12.66 11.88
C ALA A 3 2.18 -11.41 12.77
N ALA A 4 1.25 -11.38 13.74
CA ALA A 4 1.14 -10.30 14.71
C ALA A 4 2.37 -10.16 15.64
N GLN A 5 3.00 -11.26 16.03
CA GLN A 5 4.24 -11.24 16.83
C GLN A 5 5.43 -10.77 16.01
N GLN A 6 5.53 -11.22 14.74
CA GLN A 6 6.55 -10.77 13.80
C GLN A 6 6.45 -9.27 13.54
N PHE A 7 5.23 -8.79 13.27
CA PHE A 7 4.94 -7.36 13.10
C PHE A 7 5.41 -6.53 14.31
N ARG A 8 5.03 -6.94 15.53
CA ARG A 8 5.43 -6.22 16.75
C ARG A 8 6.94 -6.15 16.91
N ARG A 9 7.63 -7.28 16.72
CA ARG A 9 9.09 -7.36 16.81
C ARG A 9 9.77 -6.45 15.79
N ALA A 10 9.35 -6.54 14.52
CA ALA A 10 9.89 -5.73 13.44
C ALA A 10 9.62 -4.24 13.65
N ALA A 11 8.39 -3.86 14.01
CA ALA A 11 8.02 -2.47 14.30
C ALA A 11 8.83 -1.89 15.46
N THR A 12 9.00 -2.64 16.57
CA THR A 12 9.79 -2.21 17.72
C THR A 12 11.26 -1.98 17.33
N ALA A 13 11.85 -2.88 16.55
CA ALA A 13 13.22 -2.73 16.07
C ALA A 13 13.39 -1.48 15.20
N LYS A 14 12.45 -1.22 14.28
CA LYS A 14 12.49 -0.04 13.39
C LYS A 14 12.27 1.28 14.11
N VAL A 15 11.40 1.33 15.11
CA VAL A 15 11.21 2.53 15.96
C VAL A 15 12.48 2.86 16.75
N ALA A 16 13.24 1.84 17.17
CA ALA A 16 14.48 2.02 17.90
C ALA A 16 15.69 2.37 17.00
N ASP A 17 15.54 2.35 15.66
CA ASP A 17 16.59 2.66 14.68
C ASP A 17 16.49 4.11 14.18
N PRO A 18 17.29 5.06 14.73
CA PRO A 18 17.22 6.45 14.33
C PRO A 18 17.77 6.69 12.91
N LYS A 19 18.74 5.88 12.44
CA LYS A 19 19.30 6.00 11.08
C LYS A 19 18.23 5.67 10.05
N HIS A 20 17.55 4.54 10.24
CA HIS A 20 16.42 4.13 9.39
C HIS A 20 15.34 5.20 9.31
N ARG A 21 14.92 5.76 10.46
CA ARG A 21 13.89 6.80 10.49
C ARG A 21 14.32 8.07 9.76
N ALA A 22 15.57 8.50 9.94
CA ALA A 22 16.10 9.69 9.26
C ALA A 22 16.14 9.52 7.74
N VAL A 23 16.55 8.34 7.23
CA VAL A 23 16.54 8.05 5.78
C VAL A 23 15.10 8.08 5.23
N LEU A 24 14.17 7.43 5.93
CA LEU A 24 12.78 7.37 5.50
C LEU A 24 12.12 8.76 5.51
N GLU A 25 12.34 9.54 6.56
CA GLU A 25 11.81 10.90 6.70
C GLU A 25 12.33 11.81 5.58
N ASN A 26 13.64 11.82 5.33
CA ASN A 26 14.24 12.61 4.25
C ASN A 26 13.64 12.29 2.88
N ASN A 27 13.50 10.99 2.56
CA ASN A 27 12.94 10.56 1.29
C ASN A 27 11.45 10.95 1.17
N ILE A 28 10.66 10.76 2.23
CA ILE A 28 9.24 11.13 2.20
C ILE A 28 9.04 12.65 2.11
N VAL A 29 9.83 13.46 2.82
CA VAL A 29 9.77 14.92 2.71
C VAL A 29 10.05 15.38 1.28
N THR A 30 11.02 14.77 0.60
CA THR A 30 11.31 15.06 -0.81
C THR A 30 10.13 14.73 -1.71
N TYR A 31 9.48 13.57 -1.51
CA TYR A 31 8.26 13.21 -2.23
C TYR A 31 7.11 14.16 -1.95
N ASP A 32 6.86 14.48 -0.68
CA ASP A 32 5.78 15.37 -0.26
C ASP A 32 5.94 16.76 -0.91
N ALA A 33 7.17 17.29 -0.98
CA ALA A 33 7.48 18.56 -1.63
C ALA A 33 7.22 18.50 -3.15
N ALA A 34 7.67 17.44 -3.83
CA ALA A 34 7.44 17.25 -5.26
C ALA A 34 5.94 17.12 -5.58
N VAL A 35 5.19 16.38 -4.77
CA VAL A 35 3.73 16.23 -4.91
C VAL A 35 3.02 17.56 -4.67
N ALA A 36 3.43 18.34 -3.66
CA ALA A 36 2.84 19.65 -3.38
C ALA A 36 3.05 20.61 -4.56
N LEU A 37 4.29 20.71 -5.08
CA LEU A 37 4.61 21.51 -6.26
C LEU A 37 3.82 21.03 -7.49
N GLY A 38 3.76 19.75 -7.71
CA GLY A 38 3.05 19.23 -8.87
C GLY A 38 1.55 19.50 -8.86
N LYS A 39 0.89 19.51 -7.70
CA LYS A 39 -0.54 19.86 -7.58
C LYS A 39 -0.85 21.27 -8.09
N THR A 40 0.10 22.20 -8.05
CA THR A 40 -0.09 23.55 -8.58
C THR A 40 -0.26 23.62 -10.10
N ARG A 41 0.05 22.54 -10.81
CA ARG A 41 -0.17 22.43 -12.28
C ARG A 41 -1.62 22.19 -12.65
N TYR A 42 -2.45 21.77 -11.69
CA TYR A 42 -3.87 21.53 -11.92
C TYR A 42 -4.66 22.83 -11.66
N ALA A 43 -5.56 23.17 -12.57
CA ALA A 43 -6.52 24.25 -12.35
C ALA A 43 -7.44 23.93 -11.15
N ASP A 44 -7.82 22.66 -11.02
CA ASP A 44 -8.60 22.13 -9.88
C ASP A 44 -8.19 20.68 -9.59
N TRP A 45 -7.33 20.50 -8.59
CA TRP A 45 -6.89 19.20 -8.14
C TRP A 45 -8.02 18.36 -7.54
N GLU A 46 -8.95 18.98 -6.82
CA GLU A 46 -10.07 18.25 -6.20
C GLU A 46 -11.05 17.73 -7.25
N ASN A 47 -11.27 18.47 -8.34
CA ASN A 47 -12.04 17.98 -9.48
C ASN A 47 -11.35 16.79 -10.17
N ALA A 48 -10.04 16.85 -10.38
CA ALA A 48 -9.27 15.72 -10.95
C ALA A 48 -9.39 14.46 -10.08
N ARG A 49 -9.30 14.59 -8.75
CA ARG A 49 -9.53 13.49 -7.80
C ARG A 49 -10.95 12.92 -7.90
N SER A 50 -11.95 13.80 -7.97
CA SER A 50 -13.36 13.40 -8.08
C SER A 50 -13.60 12.61 -9.36
N ARG A 51 -13.01 13.06 -10.47
CA ARG A 51 -13.12 12.39 -11.75
C ARG A 51 -12.44 11.02 -11.73
N ALA A 52 -11.22 10.92 -11.18
CA ALA A 52 -10.52 9.66 -11.01
C ALA A 52 -11.29 8.67 -10.10
N ALA A 53 -11.89 9.16 -9.01
CA ALA A 53 -12.74 8.38 -8.14
C ALA A 53 -13.98 7.85 -8.85
N GLN A 54 -14.65 8.70 -9.67
CA GLN A 54 -15.83 8.32 -10.45
C GLN A 54 -15.51 7.21 -11.47
N ILE A 55 -14.40 7.31 -12.20
CA ILE A 55 -13.95 6.27 -13.14
C ILE A 55 -13.77 4.93 -12.41
N LYS A 56 -13.09 4.95 -11.25
CA LYS A 56 -12.88 3.73 -10.47
C LYS A 56 -14.16 3.19 -9.83
N TRP A 57 -15.05 4.08 -9.40
CA TRP A 57 -16.36 3.68 -8.91
C TRP A 57 -17.17 2.96 -9.99
N GLU A 58 -17.23 3.53 -11.20
CA GLU A 58 -17.91 2.94 -12.35
C GLU A 58 -17.33 1.55 -12.68
N ALA A 59 -16.01 1.45 -12.78
CA ALA A 59 -15.33 0.19 -13.08
C ALA A 59 -15.62 -0.91 -12.05
N VAL A 60 -15.58 -0.59 -10.75
CA VAL A 60 -15.72 -1.58 -9.67
C VAL A 60 -17.18 -1.99 -9.48
N ASN A 61 -18.16 -1.07 -9.68
CA ASN A 61 -19.57 -1.40 -9.53
C ASN A 61 -20.15 -2.17 -10.74
N HIS A 62 -19.43 -2.19 -11.86
CA HIS A 62 -19.81 -2.96 -13.07
C HIS A 62 -18.62 -3.83 -13.53
N LEU A 63 -17.94 -4.43 -12.54
CA LEU A 63 -16.67 -5.14 -12.75
C LEU A 63 -16.83 -6.33 -13.69
N ASP A 64 -17.91 -7.09 -13.56
CA ASP A 64 -18.29 -8.21 -14.40
C ASP A 64 -18.36 -7.79 -15.88
N ARG A 65 -19.14 -6.78 -16.18
CA ARG A 65 -19.31 -6.25 -17.54
C ARG A 65 -18.00 -5.82 -18.17
N TYR A 66 -17.16 -5.07 -17.42
CA TYR A 66 -15.92 -4.52 -17.96
C TYR A 66 -14.83 -5.59 -18.10
N LEU A 67 -14.82 -6.61 -17.26
CA LEU A 67 -13.89 -7.73 -17.40
C LEU A 67 -14.24 -8.62 -18.58
N GLU A 68 -15.53 -8.91 -18.83
CA GLU A 68 -15.97 -9.64 -20.04
C GLU A 68 -15.68 -8.85 -21.31
N GLN A 69 -15.87 -7.53 -21.29
CA GLN A 69 -15.54 -6.66 -22.41
C GLN A 69 -14.03 -6.66 -22.67
N PHE A 70 -13.22 -6.58 -21.62
CA PHE A 70 -11.75 -6.64 -21.72
C PHE A 70 -11.28 -7.97 -22.31
N GLU A 71 -11.76 -9.10 -21.80
CA GLU A 71 -11.41 -10.44 -22.29
C GLU A 71 -11.70 -10.59 -23.79
N ARG A 72 -12.89 -10.16 -24.22
CA ARG A 72 -13.28 -10.19 -25.64
C ARG A 72 -12.32 -9.36 -26.49
N ALA A 73 -12.05 -8.11 -26.08
CA ALA A 73 -11.18 -7.21 -26.82
C ALA A 73 -9.72 -7.70 -26.86
N VAL A 74 -9.21 -8.34 -25.80
CA VAL A 74 -7.89 -9.01 -25.80
C VAL A 74 -7.88 -10.16 -26.81
N GLY A 75 -8.94 -10.98 -26.85
CA GLY A 75 -9.09 -12.08 -27.81
C GLY A 75 -9.11 -11.59 -29.28
N GLU A 76 -9.87 -10.52 -29.56
CA GLU A 76 -9.93 -9.86 -30.88
C GLU A 76 -8.54 -9.32 -31.32
N ASN A 77 -7.73 -8.89 -30.36
CA ASN A 77 -6.34 -8.47 -30.60
C ASN A 77 -5.35 -9.64 -30.73
N GLY A 78 -5.79 -10.90 -30.60
CA GLY A 78 -4.96 -12.10 -30.70
C GLY A 78 -4.29 -12.52 -29.38
N GLY A 79 -4.60 -11.86 -28.29
CA GLY A 79 -4.14 -12.24 -26.94
C GLY A 79 -4.99 -13.35 -26.30
N ARG A 80 -4.54 -13.83 -25.16
CA ARG A 80 -5.25 -14.86 -24.36
C ARG A 80 -5.45 -14.36 -22.93
N VAL A 81 -6.65 -14.55 -22.39
CA VAL A 81 -6.96 -14.24 -21.00
C VAL A 81 -7.09 -15.53 -20.21
N PHE A 82 -6.50 -15.56 -19.02
CA PHE A 82 -6.65 -16.63 -18.05
C PHE A 82 -7.20 -16.05 -16.73
N TRP A 83 -8.29 -16.62 -16.27
CA TRP A 83 -8.92 -16.26 -15.00
C TRP A 83 -8.31 -17.12 -13.88
N ALA A 84 -7.59 -16.47 -12.97
CA ALA A 84 -6.99 -17.10 -11.80
C ALA A 84 -7.80 -16.75 -10.55
N GLU A 85 -8.50 -17.74 -10.00
CA GLU A 85 -9.27 -17.56 -8.75
C GLU A 85 -8.34 -17.38 -7.56
N THR A 86 -7.20 -18.08 -7.59
CA THR A 86 -6.21 -18.07 -6.50
C THR A 86 -4.81 -17.72 -6.99
N ALA A 87 -3.94 -17.35 -6.06
CA ALA A 87 -2.52 -17.19 -6.32
C ALA A 87 -1.88 -18.48 -6.90
N GLU A 88 -2.35 -19.65 -6.48
CA GLU A 88 -1.86 -20.95 -6.97
C GLU A 88 -2.23 -21.19 -8.44
N ASP A 89 -3.46 -20.87 -8.84
CA ASP A 89 -3.89 -20.99 -10.24
C ASP A 89 -3.05 -20.09 -11.16
N ALA A 90 -2.79 -18.87 -10.73
CA ALA A 90 -1.94 -17.94 -11.46
C ALA A 90 -0.51 -18.48 -11.63
N ARG A 91 0.11 -18.96 -10.53
CA ARG A 91 1.45 -19.56 -10.58
C ARG A 91 1.50 -20.78 -11.49
N ARG A 92 0.56 -21.71 -11.32
CA ARG A 92 0.47 -22.93 -12.11
C ARG A 92 0.38 -22.60 -13.60
N TYR A 93 -0.53 -21.74 -14.00
CA TYR A 93 -0.69 -21.34 -15.40
C TYR A 93 0.60 -20.77 -15.99
N ILE A 94 1.24 -19.85 -15.29
CA ILE A 94 2.44 -19.15 -15.78
C ILE A 94 3.64 -20.10 -15.87
N VAL A 95 3.83 -20.94 -14.85
CA VAL A 95 4.94 -21.91 -14.82
C VAL A 95 4.75 -23.00 -15.89
N GLU A 96 3.54 -23.53 -16.05
CA GLU A 96 3.23 -24.49 -17.12
C GLU A 96 3.40 -23.90 -18.51
N LEU A 97 3.02 -22.62 -18.71
CA LEU A 97 3.27 -21.89 -19.94
C LEU A 97 4.77 -21.80 -20.22
N ALA A 98 5.55 -21.40 -19.24
CA ALA A 98 7.00 -21.29 -19.35
C ALA A 98 7.64 -22.64 -19.68
N GLN A 99 7.25 -23.72 -18.99
CA GLN A 99 7.76 -25.07 -19.22
C GLN A 99 7.42 -25.60 -20.63
N ARG A 100 6.19 -25.42 -21.10
CA ARG A 100 5.75 -25.82 -22.44
C ARG A 100 6.59 -25.18 -23.55
N HIS A 101 7.04 -23.97 -23.33
CA HIS A 101 7.87 -23.22 -24.28
C HIS A 101 9.39 -23.35 -24.03
N GLY A 102 9.81 -24.18 -23.08
CA GLY A 102 11.22 -24.36 -22.73
C GLY A 102 11.90 -23.09 -22.25
N VAL A 103 11.15 -22.20 -21.55
CA VAL A 103 11.65 -20.95 -21.00
C VAL A 103 12.71 -21.22 -19.93
N GLN A 104 13.88 -20.64 -20.07
CA GLN A 104 14.97 -20.73 -19.10
C GLN A 104 15.11 -19.42 -18.33
N LYS A 105 14.84 -18.28 -18.97
CA LYS A 105 15.05 -16.96 -18.40
C LYS A 105 13.84 -16.04 -18.57
N VAL A 106 13.44 -15.43 -17.45
CA VAL A 106 12.31 -14.51 -17.37
C VAL A 106 12.80 -13.15 -16.93
N VAL A 107 12.38 -12.08 -17.61
CA VAL A 107 12.51 -10.69 -17.15
C VAL A 107 11.20 -10.20 -16.58
N LYS A 108 11.24 -9.61 -15.40
CA LYS A 108 10.06 -9.04 -14.75
C LYS A 108 10.18 -7.54 -14.66
N SER A 109 9.15 -6.83 -15.10
CA SER A 109 9.00 -5.44 -14.70
C SER A 109 8.26 -5.38 -13.37
N LYS A 110 8.52 -4.34 -12.60
CA LYS A 110 7.93 -4.10 -11.27
C LYS A 110 6.43 -4.37 -11.23
N SER A 111 6.01 -5.32 -10.40
CA SER A 111 4.62 -5.72 -10.26
C SER A 111 4.28 -6.21 -8.86
N MET A 112 3.42 -5.46 -8.17
CA MET A 112 2.91 -5.90 -6.86
C MET A 112 2.06 -7.17 -6.95
N ALA A 113 1.40 -7.43 -8.09
CA ALA A 113 0.61 -8.65 -8.28
C ALA A 113 1.49 -9.90 -8.37
N THR A 114 2.67 -9.81 -9.02
CA THR A 114 3.63 -10.93 -9.06
C THR A 114 4.28 -11.19 -7.71
N GLU A 115 4.49 -10.14 -6.90
CA GLU A 115 4.94 -10.28 -5.50
C GLU A 115 3.85 -10.89 -4.61
N GLU A 116 2.59 -10.51 -4.82
CA GLU A 116 1.43 -11.07 -4.10
C GLU A 116 1.35 -12.58 -4.24
N ILE A 117 1.56 -13.09 -5.45
CA ILE A 117 1.51 -14.52 -5.75
C ILE A 117 2.86 -15.22 -5.56
N HIS A 118 3.91 -14.56 -5.08
CA HIS A 118 5.27 -15.12 -4.90
C HIS A 118 5.81 -15.80 -6.17
N LEU A 119 5.67 -15.16 -7.34
CA LEU A 119 5.98 -15.75 -8.64
C LEU A 119 7.47 -16.08 -8.79
N ASN A 120 8.39 -15.28 -8.24
CA ASN A 120 9.83 -15.56 -8.27
C ASN A 120 10.17 -16.91 -7.59
N THR A 121 9.51 -17.20 -6.47
CA THR A 121 9.67 -18.49 -5.76
C THR A 121 9.17 -19.65 -6.61
N ALA A 122 8.06 -19.47 -7.31
CA ALA A 122 7.51 -20.51 -8.20
C ALA A 122 8.43 -20.78 -9.40
N PHE A 123 8.99 -19.75 -10.02
CA PHE A 123 9.99 -19.91 -11.09
C PHE A 123 11.25 -20.62 -10.60
N ALA A 124 11.78 -20.18 -9.45
CA ALA A 124 12.96 -20.84 -8.86
C ALA A 124 12.73 -22.33 -8.57
N ALA A 125 11.55 -22.69 -8.04
CA ALA A 125 11.16 -24.08 -7.80
C ALA A 125 11.04 -24.91 -9.11
N ALA A 126 10.75 -24.25 -10.23
CA ALA A 126 10.69 -24.85 -11.56
C ALA A 126 12.05 -24.85 -12.30
N GLY A 127 13.13 -24.36 -11.68
CA GLY A 127 14.44 -24.24 -12.31
C GLY A 127 14.55 -23.11 -13.35
N ILE A 128 13.65 -22.14 -13.32
CA ILE A 128 13.61 -20.99 -14.24
C ILE A 128 14.22 -19.77 -13.56
N GLU A 129 15.20 -19.16 -14.21
CA GLU A 129 15.82 -17.92 -13.73
C GLU A 129 14.89 -16.73 -13.95
N SER A 130 14.51 -16.00 -12.87
CA SER A 130 13.71 -14.79 -12.97
C SER A 130 14.49 -13.58 -12.45
N ILE A 131 14.54 -12.49 -13.25
CA ILE A 131 15.32 -11.30 -12.95
C ILE A 131 14.40 -10.07 -12.92
N GLU A 132 14.46 -9.34 -11.81
CA GLU A 132 13.79 -8.04 -11.66
C GLU A 132 14.52 -6.98 -12.50
N THR A 133 13.76 -6.14 -13.19
CA THR A 133 14.32 -5.17 -14.14
C THR A 133 14.10 -3.71 -13.76
N ASP A 134 13.25 -3.41 -12.77
CA ASP A 134 13.22 -2.13 -12.08
C ASP A 134 14.47 -2.01 -11.21
N LEU A 135 15.20 -0.89 -11.27
CA LEU A 135 16.46 -0.72 -10.54
C LEU A 135 16.29 -0.98 -9.04
N GLY A 136 15.21 -0.49 -8.44
CA GLY A 136 14.94 -0.71 -7.02
C GLY A 136 14.63 -2.16 -6.70
N GLU A 137 13.83 -2.85 -7.51
CA GLU A 137 13.53 -4.27 -7.31
C GLU A 137 14.74 -5.16 -7.63
N PHE A 138 15.56 -4.81 -8.61
CA PHE A 138 16.84 -5.49 -8.89
C PHE A 138 17.78 -5.42 -7.68
N ILE A 139 17.90 -4.24 -7.05
CA ILE A 139 18.68 -4.07 -5.81
C ILE A 139 18.08 -4.91 -4.67
N CYS A 140 16.75 -4.93 -4.49
CA CYS A 140 16.08 -5.78 -3.50
C CYS A 140 16.39 -7.27 -3.75
N GLN A 141 16.33 -7.72 -5.00
CA GLN A 141 16.64 -9.09 -5.39
C GLN A 141 18.10 -9.47 -5.08
N LEU A 142 19.06 -8.59 -5.40
CA LEU A 142 20.47 -8.80 -5.06
C LEU A 142 20.73 -8.87 -3.54
N ARG A 143 19.92 -8.18 -2.74
CA ARG A 143 19.96 -8.20 -1.28
C ARG A 143 19.19 -9.37 -0.66
N GLY A 144 18.36 -10.07 -1.42
CA GLY A 144 17.49 -11.13 -0.92
C GLY A 144 16.36 -10.60 -0.01
N GLU A 145 15.88 -9.36 -0.26
CA GLU A 145 14.81 -8.72 0.51
C GLU A 145 13.62 -8.33 -0.38
N PRO A 146 12.37 -8.31 0.16
CA PRO A 146 11.21 -7.86 -0.61
C PRO A 146 11.23 -6.34 -0.82
N PRO A 147 10.47 -5.82 -1.82
CA PRO A 147 10.29 -4.38 -2.00
C PRO A 147 9.80 -3.69 -0.73
N TYR A 148 10.43 -2.56 -0.38
CA TYR A 148 10.15 -1.83 0.84
C TYR A 148 8.92 -0.89 0.72
N HIS A 149 8.67 -0.34 -0.46
CA HIS A 149 7.60 0.62 -0.74
C HIS A 149 7.01 0.37 -2.13
N ILE A 150 5.70 0.57 -2.27
CA ILE A 150 4.97 0.32 -3.52
C ILE A 150 5.59 1.04 -4.74
N ILE A 151 6.01 2.31 -4.58
CA ILE A 151 6.57 3.11 -5.67
C ILE A 151 8.11 3.05 -5.69
N THR A 152 8.74 3.12 -4.51
CA THR A 152 10.21 3.19 -4.38
C THR A 152 10.71 1.99 -3.59
N PRO A 153 11.01 0.86 -4.24
CA PRO A 153 11.34 -0.39 -3.57
C PRO A 153 12.49 -0.31 -2.57
N ILE A 154 13.42 0.61 -2.75
CA ILE A 154 14.61 0.82 -1.91
C ILE A 154 14.57 2.10 -1.08
N MET A 155 13.38 2.61 -0.72
CA MET A 155 13.22 3.88 0.03
C MET A 155 14.00 3.91 1.36
N HIS A 156 14.39 2.77 1.92
CA HIS A 156 15.14 2.63 3.17
C HIS A 156 16.66 2.63 2.98
N LEU A 157 17.15 2.64 1.74
CA LEU A 157 18.59 2.58 1.43
C LEU A 157 19.15 3.97 1.09
N THR A 158 20.42 4.16 1.41
CA THR A 158 21.21 5.30 0.94
C THR A 158 22.00 4.94 -0.31
N LYS A 159 22.52 5.95 -1.02
CA LYS A 159 23.48 5.72 -2.13
C LYS A 159 24.66 4.87 -1.69
N SER A 160 25.17 5.11 -0.48
CA SER A 160 26.31 4.34 0.06
C SER A 160 25.99 2.87 0.27
N ASP A 161 24.77 2.54 0.70
CA ASP A 161 24.33 1.14 0.86
C ASP A 161 24.27 0.42 -0.50
N VAL A 162 23.82 1.13 -1.55
CA VAL A 162 23.80 0.59 -2.94
C VAL A 162 25.22 0.46 -3.48
N ALA A 163 26.11 1.45 -3.25
CA ALA A 163 27.52 1.38 -3.69
C ALA A 163 28.24 0.20 -3.05
N ALA A 164 28.03 -0.07 -1.75
CA ALA A 164 28.59 -1.22 -1.06
C ALA A 164 28.11 -2.56 -1.65
N LEU A 165 26.82 -2.68 -1.94
CA LEU A 165 26.24 -3.85 -2.60
C LEU A 165 26.85 -4.08 -3.99
N PHE A 166 26.94 -3.03 -4.82
CA PHE A 166 27.47 -3.14 -6.18
C PHE A 166 28.98 -3.38 -6.19
N HIS A 167 29.70 -2.88 -5.17
CA HIS A 167 31.09 -3.25 -4.96
C HIS A 167 31.25 -4.76 -4.73
N GLU A 168 30.45 -5.31 -3.83
CA GLU A 168 30.43 -6.76 -3.51
C GLU A 168 30.08 -7.62 -4.72
N ARG A 169 29.06 -7.22 -5.50
CA ARG A 169 28.48 -8.02 -6.59
C ARG A 169 29.20 -7.83 -7.94
N PHE A 170 29.69 -6.63 -8.21
CA PHE A 170 30.17 -6.24 -9.55
C PHE A 170 31.58 -5.60 -9.53
N GLY A 171 32.21 -5.44 -8.35
CA GLY A 171 33.53 -4.80 -8.22
C GLY A 171 33.52 -3.29 -8.45
N THR A 172 32.36 -2.63 -8.39
CA THR A 172 32.22 -1.18 -8.60
C THR A 172 32.93 -0.39 -7.49
N PRO A 173 33.59 0.75 -7.77
CA PRO A 173 34.20 1.57 -6.72
C PRO A 173 33.18 2.01 -5.64
N LEU A 174 33.56 1.98 -4.36
CA LEU A 174 32.69 2.45 -3.26
C LEU A 174 32.35 3.96 -3.36
N THR A 175 33.18 4.71 -4.08
CA THR A 175 33.00 6.15 -4.32
C THR A 175 32.10 6.45 -5.51
N ALA A 176 31.60 5.43 -6.24
CA ALA A 176 30.79 5.58 -7.43
C ALA A 176 29.60 6.54 -7.24
N THR A 177 29.35 7.37 -8.24
CA THR A 177 28.20 8.27 -8.29
C THR A 177 26.91 7.50 -8.54
N ALA A 178 25.75 8.14 -8.39
CA ALA A 178 24.47 7.51 -8.70
C ALA A 178 24.35 7.13 -10.18
N GLU A 179 24.90 7.96 -11.06
CA GLU A 179 24.94 7.76 -12.51
C GLU A 179 25.80 6.56 -12.89
N GLU A 180 26.98 6.41 -12.27
CA GLU A 180 27.88 5.27 -12.48
C GLU A 180 27.22 3.97 -12.02
N LEU A 181 26.59 3.96 -10.86
CA LEU A 181 25.84 2.80 -10.36
C LEU A 181 24.66 2.44 -11.30
N ALA A 182 23.94 3.43 -11.81
CA ALA A 182 22.88 3.21 -12.78
C ALA A 182 23.42 2.67 -14.12
N CYS A 183 24.63 3.10 -14.56
CA CYS A 183 25.30 2.54 -15.74
C CYS A 183 25.64 1.06 -15.54
N VAL A 184 26.19 0.67 -14.40
CA VAL A 184 26.47 -0.74 -14.09
C VAL A 184 25.21 -1.59 -14.14
N ALA A 185 24.12 -1.14 -13.48
CA ALA A 185 22.85 -1.84 -13.55
C ALA A 185 22.32 -1.98 -14.98
N ARG A 186 22.43 -0.92 -15.80
CA ARG A 186 22.04 -0.92 -17.21
C ARG A 186 22.82 -1.96 -18.02
N GLU A 187 24.14 -2.06 -17.81
CA GLU A 187 24.97 -3.02 -18.50
C GLU A 187 24.63 -4.47 -18.14
N GLN A 188 24.39 -4.73 -16.86
CA GLN A 188 23.95 -6.04 -16.39
C GLN A 188 22.60 -6.42 -16.97
N LEU A 189 21.60 -5.56 -16.82
CA LEU A 189 20.24 -5.82 -17.29
C LEU A 189 20.11 -5.87 -18.80
N ARG A 190 20.94 -5.13 -19.56
CA ARG A 190 20.91 -5.18 -21.03
C ARG A 190 21.14 -6.59 -21.56
N ARG A 191 22.11 -7.31 -21.01
CA ARG A 191 22.39 -8.70 -21.39
C ARG A 191 21.24 -9.63 -21.06
N VAL A 192 20.62 -9.39 -19.93
CA VAL A 192 19.46 -10.16 -19.47
C VAL A 192 18.25 -9.96 -20.39
N PHE A 193 17.92 -8.72 -20.75
CA PHE A 193 16.83 -8.43 -21.67
C PHE A 193 16.98 -9.10 -23.04
N ILE A 194 18.21 -9.10 -23.59
CA ILE A 194 18.48 -9.70 -24.89
C ILE A 194 18.35 -11.23 -24.87
N SER A 195 18.65 -11.85 -23.74
CA SER A 195 18.63 -13.32 -23.58
C SER A 195 17.34 -13.86 -22.98
N ALA A 196 16.37 -13.02 -22.65
CA ALA A 196 15.15 -13.44 -22.00
C ALA A 196 14.17 -14.12 -22.98
N ASP A 197 13.61 -15.24 -22.54
CA ASP A 197 12.59 -15.99 -23.29
C ASP A 197 11.19 -15.45 -23.07
N MET A 198 10.91 -15.03 -21.80
CA MET A 198 9.60 -14.57 -21.37
C MET A 198 9.74 -13.26 -20.64
N GLY A 199 8.82 -12.32 -20.92
CA GLY A 199 8.64 -11.09 -20.16
C GLY A 199 7.38 -11.18 -19.29
N VAL A 200 7.50 -10.77 -18.02
CA VAL A 200 6.36 -10.69 -17.11
C VAL A 200 6.19 -9.26 -16.63
N THR A 201 4.98 -8.73 -16.75
CA THR A 201 4.63 -7.40 -16.27
C THR A 201 3.40 -7.43 -15.38
N GLY A 202 3.19 -6.37 -14.61
CA GLY A 202 1.88 -6.06 -14.05
C GLY A 202 1.06 -5.23 -15.02
N ALA A 203 0.02 -4.57 -14.49
CA ALA A 203 -0.71 -3.50 -15.16
C ALA A 203 -1.00 -2.37 -14.19
N ASN A 204 -0.88 -1.11 -14.66
CA ASN A 204 -1.47 0.01 -13.95
C ASN A 204 -2.98 0.02 -14.19
N PHE A 205 -3.39 -0.16 -15.46
CA PHE A 205 -4.80 -0.27 -15.85
C PHE A 205 -4.98 -1.29 -16.97
N LEU A 206 -6.16 -1.93 -16.99
CA LEU A 206 -6.67 -2.79 -18.05
C LEU A 206 -7.84 -2.03 -18.71
N VAL A 207 -7.72 -1.73 -19.99
CA VAL A 207 -8.68 -0.86 -20.72
C VAL A 207 -9.75 -1.72 -21.40
N ALA A 208 -10.97 -1.69 -20.87
CA ALA A 208 -12.01 -2.64 -21.26
C ALA A 208 -12.43 -2.53 -22.73
N ASP A 209 -12.58 -1.31 -23.24
CA ASP A 209 -13.09 -1.07 -24.61
C ASP A 209 -12.06 -1.42 -25.72
N THR A 210 -10.77 -1.47 -25.38
CA THR A 210 -9.69 -1.72 -26.37
C THR A 210 -8.92 -3.03 -26.13
N GLY A 211 -9.08 -3.66 -24.96
CA GLY A 211 -8.27 -4.81 -24.55
C GLY A 211 -6.79 -4.47 -24.30
N MET A 212 -6.45 -3.17 -24.24
CA MET A 212 -5.07 -2.74 -24.02
C MET A 212 -4.68 -2.79 -22.55
N VAL A 213 -3.43 -3.12 -22.31
CA VAL A 213 -2.78 -3.06 -20.99
C VAL A 213 -1.94 -1.78 -20.90
N ALA A 214 -2.26 -0.95 -19.92
CA ALA A 214 -1.56 0.32 -19.69
C ALA A 214 -0.50 0.16 -18.61
N LEU A 215 0.76 0.50 -18.95
CA LEU A 215 1.93 0.45 -18.07
C LEU A 215 2.53 1.86 -17.91
N SER A 216 2.91 2.20 -16.69
CA SER A 216 3.61 3.44 -16.34
C SER A 216 4.93 3.13 -15.67
N THR A 217 6.05 3.52 -16.29
CA THR A 217 7.40 3.34 -15.76
C THR A 217 8.24 4.58 -15.97
N ASN A 218 9.33 4.74 -15.21
CA ASN A 218 10.30 5.82 -15.40
C ASN A 218 11.61 5.35 -16.04
N GLU A 219 11.83 4.05 -16.17
CA GLU A 219 13.11 3.45 -16.55
C GLU A 219 13.09 2.76 -17.93
N GLY A 220 11.96 2.66 -18.58
CA GLY A 220 11.81 1.92 -19.83
C GLY A 220 11.86 0.39 -19.71
N ASN A 221 12.11 -0.14 -18.51
CA ASN A 221 12.19 -1.57 -18.22
C ASN A 221 10.91 -2.33 -18.59
N GLY A 222 9.74 -1.76 -18.30
CA GLY A 222 8.46 -2.35 -18.71
C GLY A 222 8.35 -2.53 -20.21
N ARG A 223 8.81 -1.52 -20.98
CA ARG A 223 8.81 -1.54 -22.45
C ARG A 223 9.73 -2.63 -23.01
N LEU A 224 10.95 -2.78 -22.45
CA LEU A 224 11.90 -3.81 -22.86
C LEU A 224 11.41 -5.22 -22.46
N SER A 225 10.76 -5.36 -21.31
CA SER A 225 10.16 -6.65 -20.87
C SER A 225 8.99 -7.09 -21.75
N VAL A 226 8.34 -6.15 -22.46
CA VAL A 226 7.25 -6.46 -23.41
C VAL A 226 7.81 -6.78 -24.80
N SER A 227 8.74 -5.96 -25.31
CA SER A 227 9.08 -5.97 -26.73
C SER A 227 10.16 -6.96 -27.14
N LEU A 228 11.06 -7.37 -26.21
CA LEU A 228 12.18 -8.25 -26.56
C LEU A 228 11.87 -9.74 -26.40
N PRO A 229 11.23 -10.21 -25.31
CA PRO A 229 10.92 -11.64 -25.17
C PRO A 229 9.85 -12.11 -26.16
N ARG A 230 9.92 -13.37 -26.52
CA ARG A 230 8.95 -14.00 -27.45
C ARG A 230 7.58 -14.25 -26.84
N ILE A 231 7.49 -14.29 -25.50
CA ILE A 231 6.25 -14.48 -24.75
C ILE A 231 6.11 -13.34 -23.74
N HIS A 232 4.96 -12.70 -23.71
CA HIS A 232 4.66 -11.68 -22.71
C HIS A 232 3.45 -12.10 -21.86
N VAL A 233 3.63 -12.10 -20.55
CA VAL A 233 2.59 -12.40 -19.57
C VAL A 233 2.33 -11.19 -18.69
N VAL A 234 1.08 -10.75 -18.62
CA VAL A 234 0.62 -9.71 -17.71
C VAL A 234 -0.08 -10.36 -16.53
N VAL A 235 0.28 -9.98 -15.30
CA VAL A 235 -0.44 -10.40 -14.09
C VAL A 235 -1.09 -9.19 -13.44
N ALA A 236 -2.40 -9.16 -13.42
CA ALA A 236 -3.15 -8.01 -12.91
C ALA A 236 -4.36 -8.44 -12.08
N GLY A 237 -4.57 -7.78 -10.93
CA GLY A 237 -5.82 -7.94 -10.18
C GLY A 237 -7.01 -7.44 -11.00
N ILE A 238 -8.15 -8.11 -10.86
CA ILE A 238 -9.39 -7.76 -11.59
C ILE A 238 -9.82 -6.30 -11.37
N GLU A 239 -9.45 -5.71 -10.24
CA GLU A 239 -9.73 -4.31 -9.90
C GLU A 239 -8.97 -3.30 -10.76
N LYS A 240 -8.03 -3.73 -11.61
CA LYS A 240 -7.26 -2.85 -12.48
C LYS A 240 -8.01 -2.42 -13.74
N VAL A 241 -9.16 -3.02 -14.02
CA VAL A 241 -9.96 -2.63 -15.18
C VAL A 241 -10.48 -1.19 -15.04
N ILE A 242 -10.52 -0.51 -16.18
CA ILE A 242 -11.17 0.80 -16.39
C ILE A 242 -12.04 0.72 -17.63
N PRO A 243 -13.15 1.50 -17.68
CA PRO A 243 -14.12 1.40 -18.75
C PRO A 243 -13.59 1.70 -20.14
N ARG A 244 -12.89 2.83 -20.30
CA ARG A 244 -12.58 3.38 -21.61
C ARG A 244 -11.14 3.86 -21.74
N PHE A 245 -10.66 3.92 -22.95
CA PHE A 245 -9.33 4.42 -23.27
C PHE A 245 -9.14 5.90 -22.85
N GLU A 246 -10.16 6.74 -23.03
CA GLU A 246 -10.09 8.15 -22.63
C GLU A 246 -9.92 8.35 -21.11
N ASP A 247 -10.30 7.39 -20.30
CA ASP A 247 -10.15 7.45 -18.85
C ASP A 247 -8.66 7.52 -18.43
N LEU A 248 -7.75 7.06 -19.30
CA LEU A 248 -6.31 7.20 -19.09
C LEU A 248 -5.85 8.66 -19.06
N ALA A 249 -6.53 9.56 -19.78
CA ALA A 249 -6.22 11.00 -19.76
C ALA A 249 -6.38 11.63 -18.36
N VAL A 250 -7.20 11.01 -17.50
CA VAL A 250 -7.37 11.42 -16.10
C VAL A 250 -6.47 10.60 -15.18
N LEU A 251 -6.46 9.28 -15.33
CA LEU A 251 -5.82 8.38 -14.37
C LEU A 251 -4.28 8.41 -14.45
N TRP A 252 -3.69 8.53 -15.62
CA TRP A 252 -2.23 8.60 -15.76
C TRP A 252 -1.63 9.86 -15.12
N PRO A 253 -2.11 11.09 -15.43
CA PRO A 253 -1.60 12.28 -14.75
C PRO A 253 -1.83 12.24 -13.23
N VAL A 254 -3.00 11.78 -12.77
CA VAL A 254 -3.29 11.66 -11.33
C VAL A 254 -2.35 10.66 -10.66
N LEU A 255 -2.07 9.52 -11.30
CA LEU A 255 -1.14 8.51 -10.77
C LEU A 255 0.30 9.07 -10.67
N ALA A 256 0.82 9.67 -11.74
CA ALA A 256 2.15 10.24 -11.79
C ALA A 256 2.32 11.39 -10.78
N GLN A 257 1.32 12.27 -10.72
CA GLN A 257 1.30 13.42 -9.83
C GLN A 257 1.38 13.02 -8.36
N ILE A 258 0.52 12.10 -7.94
CA ILE A 258 0.44 11.73 -6.52
C ILE A 258 1.53 10.73 -6.10
N GLY A 259 2.06 9.97 -7.04
CA GLY A 259 3.12 9.00 -6.81
C GLY A 259 4.50 9.65 -6.69
N THR A 260 4.84 10.60 -7.58
CA THR A 260 6.19 11.14 -7.72
C THR A 260 6.24 12.66 -7.95
N GLY A 261 5.10 13.34 -8.01
CA GLY A 261 5.04 14.78 -8.34
C GLY A 261 5.24 15.09 -9.84
N GLN A 262 5.33 14.07 -10.70
CA GLN A 262 5.47 14.24 -12.15
C GLN A 262 4.11 14.60 -12.79
N ALA A 263 4.13 15.36 -13.90
CA ALA A 263 2.92 15.59 -14.68
C ALA A 263 2.42 14.29 -15.34
N VAL A 264 3.34 13.53 -15.90
CA VAL A 264 3.16 12.16 -16.39
C VAL A 264 4.47 11.39 -16.14
N THR A 265 4.43 10.06 -16.11
CA THR A 265 5.64 9.24 -16.05
C THR A 265 6.45 9.33 -17.35
N SER A 266 7.75 9.02 -17.28
CA SER A 266 8.63 9.08 -18.47
C SER A 266 8.16 8.18 -19.60
N TYR A 267 7.61 7.01 -19.25
CA TYR A 267 7.09 6.05 -20.21
C TYR A 267 5.67 5.63 -19.80
N ASN A 268 4.70 5.97 -20.65
CA ASN A 268 3.36 5.44 -20.62
C ASN A 268 3.19 4.54 -21.85
N THR A 269 3.09 3.24 -21.62
CA THR A 269 3.10 2.22 -22.67
C THR A 269 1.76 1.52 -22.72
N LEU A 270 1.23 1.36 -23.93
CA LEU A 270 0.03 0.58 -24.21
C LEU A 270 0.45 -0.70 -24.95
N VAL A 271 -0.01 -1.84 -24.43
CA VAL A 271 0.24 -3.14 -25.02
C VAL A 271 -1.10 -3.71 -25.47
N GLY A 272 -1.27 -3.90 -26.77
CA GLY A 272 -2.54 -4.30 -27.36
C GLY A 272 -2.63 -5.78 -27.74
N GLY A 273 -1.54 -6.55 -27.68
CA GLY A 273 -1.57 -7.95 -28.10
C GLY A 273 -0.20 -8.46 -28.57
N PRO A 274 -0.15 -9.67 -29.19
CA PRO A 274 1.05 -10.19 -29.81
C PRO A 274 1.39 -9.40 -31.08
N ARG A 275 2.66 -9.47 -31.52
CA ARG A 275 3.10 -8.84 -32.77
C ARG A 275 2.33 -9.36 -33.97
N ARG A 276 2.02 -8.47 -34.89
CA ARG A 276 1.41 -8.81 -36.18
C ARG A 276 2.50 -9.10 -37.21
N GLY A 277 2.15 -9.83 -38.25
CA GLY A 277 3.12 -10.38 -39.21
C GLY A 277 4.09 -9.37 -39.87
N SER A 278 3.76 -8.08 -39.90
CA SER A 278 4.62 -7.01 -40.44
C SER A 278 5.47 -6.28 -39.39
N GLU A 279 5.26 -6.58 -38.09
CA GLU A 279 5.96 -5.89 -37.00
C GLU A 279 7.31 -6.58 -36.73
N PRO A 280 8.43 -5.77 -36.62
CA PRO A 280 9.77 -6.33 -36.45
C PRO A 280 10.04 -6.82 -35.00
N ASP A 281 9.35 -6.29 -34.00
CA ASP A 281 9.52 -6.57 -32.59
C ASP A 281 8.18 -6.85 -31.90
N GLY A 282 8.24 -7.17 -30.62
CA GLY A 282 7.08 -7.55 -29.80
C GLY A 282 6.94 -9.06 -29.60
N PRO A 283 6.14 -9.48 -28.64
CA PRO A 283 5.97 -10.88 -28.29
C PRO A 283 5.19 -11.65 -29.38
N GLY A 284 5.57 -12.90 -29.61
CA GLY A 284 4.79 -13.80 -30.49
C GLY A 284 3.53 -14.32 -29.78
N GLU A 285 3.52 -14.36 -28.46
CA GLU A 285 2.35 -14.72 -27.63
C GLU A 285 2.14 -13.69 -26.53
N PHE A 286 0.88 -13.33 -26.31
CA PHE A 286 0.46 -12.36 -25.30
C PHE A 286 -0.62 -12.96 -24.41
N HIS A 287 -0.35 -13.01 -23.10
CA HIS A 287 -1.23 -13.60 -22.09
C HIS A 287 -1.54 -12.58 -21.00
N VAL A 288 -2.81 -12.50 -20.58
CA VAL A 288 -3.24 -11.71 -19.43
C VAL A 288 -3.83 -12.63 -18.38
N VAL A 289 -3.23 -12.66 -17.22
CA VAL A 289 -3.72 -13.38 -16.03
C VAL A 289 -4.51 -12.41 -15.18
N LEU A 290 -5.84 -12.56 -15.17
CA LEU A 290 -6.78 -11.83 -14.33
C LEU A 290 -6.84 -12.50 -12.95
N LEU A 291 -6.29 -11.85 -11.94
CA LEU A 291 -6.15 -12.41 -10.60
C LEU A 291 -7.29 -11.95 -9.70
N ASP A 292 -8.12 -12.88 -9.21
CA ASP A 292 -9.08 -12.61 -8.14
C ASP A 292 -8.40 -12.62 -6.77
N ASN A 293 -7.96 -13.76 -6.31
CA ASN A 293 -7.25 -13.94 -5.03
C ASN A 293 -7.92 -13.21 -3.86
N GLY A 294 -9.28 -13.33 -3.76
CA GLY A 294 -10.09 -12.75 -2.70
C GLY A 294 -10.64 -11.35 -2.97
N ARG A 295 -10.43 -10.79 -4.17
CA ARG A 295 -10.99 -9.48 -4.56
C ARG A 295 -12.51 -9.51 -4.70
N THR A 296 -13.07 -10.61 -5.18
CA THR A 296 -14.53 -10.81 -5.23
C THR A 296 -15.15 -10.88 -3.84
N CYS A 297 -14.46 -11.44 -2.85
CA CYS A 297 -14.90 -11.39 -1.44
C CYS A 297 -14.94 -9.94 -0.92
N LEU A 298 -13.95 -9.13 -1.27
CA LEU A 298 -13.95 -7.70 -0.92
C LEU A 298 -15.01 -6.91 -1.69
N LEU A 299 -15.25 -7.25 -2.96
CA LEU A 299 -16.30 -6.66 -3.79
C LEU A 299 -17.70 -6.91 -3.22
N ALA A 300 -17.94 -8.11 -2.66
CA ALA A 300 -19.20 -8.49 -2.04
C ALA A 300 -19.50 -7.71 -0.75
N ASP A 301 -18.49 -7.17 -0.09
CA ASP A 301 -18.67 -6.34 1.11
C ASP A 301 -19.09 -4.91 0.72
N ALA A 302 -20.37 -4.58 0.89
CA ALA A 302 -20.95 -3.29 0.51
C ALA A 302 -20.30 -2.09 1.23
N GLU A 303 -19.73 -2.30 2.43
CA GLU A 303 -19.08 -1.25 3.22
C GLU A 303 -17.59 -1.05 2.86
N GLN A 304 -16.96 -2.03 2.19
CA GLN A 304 -15.51 -2.02 1.95
C GLN A 304 -15.10 -2.16 0.48
N ARG A 305 -16.04 -2.42 -0.44
CA ARG A 305 -15.76 -2.64 -1.87
C ARG A 305 -14.99 -1.52 -2.56
N ASP A 306 -15.16 -0.28 -2.10
CA ASP A 306 -14.46 0.88 -2.64
C ASP A 306 -12.94 0.86 -2.33
N ALA A 307 -12.45 -0.02 -1.44
CA ALA A 307 -11.02 -0.29 -1.30
C ALA A 307 -10.40 -0.84 -2.61
N LEU A 308 -11.20 -1.47 -3.49
CA LEU A 308 -10.80 -1.91 -4.83
C LEU A 308 -10.60 -0.75 -5.83
N HIS A 309 -11.02 0.48 -5.50
CA HIS A 309 -10.70 1.66 -6.31
C HIS A 309 -9.20 1.96 -6.32
N CYS A 310 -8.40 1.34 -5.45
CA CYS A 310 -7.00 1.67 -5.24
C CYS A 310 -6.15 1.52 -6.51
N ILE A 311 -5.54 2.62 -6.96
CA ILE A 311 -4.61 2.66 -8.11
C ILE A 311 -3.15 2.37 -7.75
N ARG A 312 -2.86 2.00 -6.50
CA ARG A 312 -1.53 1.64 -6.00
C ARG A 312 -0.49 2.77 -6.07
N CYS A 313 -0.90 4.01 -5.88
CA CYS A 313 -0.05 5.21 -5.99
C CYS A 313 0.87 5.50 -4.79
N GLY A 314 0.78 4.77 -3.68
CA GLY A 314 1.64 4.97 -2.51
C GLY A 314 1.34 6.17 -1.61
N ALA A 315 0.48 7.12 -2.00
CA ALA A 315 0.22 8.36 -1.27
C ALA A 315 -0.20 8.16 0.20
N CYS A 316 -1.01 7.14 0.47
CA CYS A 316 -1.43 6.82 1.83
C CYS A 316 -0.28 6.32 2.72
N LEU A 317 0.76 5.72 2.15
CA LEU A 317 1.97 5.30 2.86
C LEU A 317 2.77 6.53 3.30
N ASN A 318 3.03 7.45 2.35
CA ASN A 318 3.78 8.69 2.60
C ASN A 318 3.07 9.60 3.60
N ALA A 319 1.73 9.65 3.61
CA ALA A 319 0.96 10.43 4.56
C ALA A 319 0.85 9.79 5.97
N CYS A 320 1.16 8.49 6.12
CA CYS A 320 0.89 7.76 7.36
C CYS A 320 1.96 7.96 8.44
N PRO A 321 1.61 8.50 9.63
CA PRO A 321 2.59 8.66 10.71
C PRO A 321 3.13 7.32 11.23
N VAL A 322 2.36 6.23 11.14
CA VAL A 322 2.85 4.89 11.52
C VAL A 322 3.88 4.42 10.52
N TYR A 323 3.57 4.50 9.21
CA TYR A 323 4.51 4.09 8.16
C TYR A 323 5.83 4.88 8.22
N LYS A 324 5.77 6.19 8.45
CA LYS A 324 6.95 7.06 8.61
C LYS A 324 7.89 6.61 9.74
N ASN A 325 7.39 5.87 10.72
CA ASN A 325 8.19 5.37 11.84
C ASN A 325 8.71 3.94 11.66
N ILE A 326 7.89 3.04 11.10
CA ILE A 326 8.23 1.59 11.06
C ILE A 326 8.60 1.10 9.65
N GLY A 327 8.22 1.84 8.60
CA GLY A 327 8.50 1.52 7.21
C GLY A 327 7.78 0.29 6.68
N GLY A 328 8.12 -0.13 5.46
CA GLY A 328 7.41 -1.18 4.74
C GLY A 328 7.63 -2.59 5.27
N HIS A 329 8.89 -2.98 5.47
CA HIS A 329 9.23 -4.36 5.84
C HIS A 329 8.58 -4.82 7.15
N ALA A 330 8.31 -3.87 8.08
CA ALA A 330 7.66 -4.21 9.34
C ALA A 330 6.26 -4.82 9.18
N TYR A 331 5.57 -4.51 8.09
CA TYR A 331 4.22 -5.06 7.82
C TYR A 331 4.24 -6.55 7.45
N GLY A 332 5.36 -7.08 6.95
CA GLY A 332 5.50 -8.50 6.60
C GLY A 332 4.57 -8.98 5.47
N THR A 333 4.06 -8.07 4.65
CA THR A 333 3.14 -8.35 3.56
C THR A 333 3.48 -7.54 2.32
N THR A 334 3.07 -8.01 1.16
CA THR A 334 3.29 -7.35 -0.14
C THR A 334 2.70 -5.94 -0.17
N TYR A 335 1.51 -5.76 0.37
CA TYR A 335 0.85 -4.46 0.47
C TYR A 335 1.05 -3.87 1.86
N GLN A 336 1.92 -2.87 1.96
CA GLN A 336 2.23 -2.21 3.22
C GLN A 336 1.36 -0.96 3.43
N GLY A 337 1.45 -0.40 4.65
CA GLY A 337 0.80 0.86 5.00
C GLY A 337 -0.72 0.78 5.10
N PRO A 338 -1.43 1.92 5.08
CA PRO A 338 -2.86 1.95 5.37
C PRO A 338 -3.73 1.14 4.43
N ILE A 339 -3.54 1.26 3.10
CA ILE A 339 -4.35 0.47 2.16
C ILE A 339 -4.02 -1.02 2.24
N GLY A 340 -2.74 -1.38 2.45
CA GLY A 340 -2.34 -2.76 2.67
C GLY A 340 -2.97 -3.34 3.93
N SER A 341 -3.06 -2.56 5.00
CA SER A 341 -3.75 -2.96 6.24
C SER A 341 -5.26 -3.16 6.06
N VAL A 342 -5.86 -2.51 5.06
CA VAL A 342 -7.27 -2.73 4.70
C VAL A 342 -7.43 -4.01 3.90
N ILE A 343 -6.67 -4.17 2.80
CA ILE A 343 -6.93 -5.24 1.82
C ILE A 343 -6.30 -6.58 2.19
N THR A 344 -5.15 -6.61 2.89
CA THR A 344 -4.44 -7.86 3.19
C THR A 344 -5.31 -8.89 3.94
N PRO A 345 -6.15 -8.52 4.94
CA PRO A 345 -7.04 -9.49 5.57
C PRO A 345 -8.08 -10.12 4.64
N HIS A 346 -8.39 -9.49 3.50
CA HIS A 346 -9.30 -10.03 2.48
C HIS A 346 -8.59 -10.90 1.45
N LEU A 347 -7.34 -10.54 1.10
CA LEU A 347 -6.52 -11.27 0.13
C LEU A 347 -5.79 -12.47 0.74
N ARG A 348 -5.79 -12.58 2.07
CA ARG A 348 -5.13 -13.65 2.82
C ARG A 348 -6.07 -14.11 3.94
N ASP A 349 -5.56 -14.87 4.91
CA ASP A 349 -6.33 -15.27 6.09
C ASP A 349 -6.64 -14.07 7.00
N ALA A 350 -7.93 -13.77 7.14
CA ALA A 350 -8.40 -12.63 7.91
C ALA A 350 -8.07 -12.74 9.42
N CYS A 351 -8.01 -13.95 9.97
CA CYS A 351 -7.68 -14.15 11.39
C CYS A 351 -6.22 -13.82 11.65
N GLU A 352 -5.32 -14.31 10.80
CA GLU A 352 -3.89 -14.09 10.92
C GLU A 352 -3.51 -12.62 10.71
N TRP A 353 -4.14 -11.95 9.73
CA TRP A 353 -3.75 -10.61 9.27
C TRP A 353 -4.60 -9.47 9.84
N SER A 354 -5.62 -9.74 10.65
CA SER A 354 -6.47 -8.72 11.30
C SER A 354 -5.69 -7.69 12.12
N HIS A 355 -4.54 -8.07 12.66
CA HIS A 355 -3.67 -7.21 13.47
C HIS A 355 -3.17 -5.96 12.73
N LEU A 356 -3.05 -6.00 11.41
CA LEU A 356 -2.61 -4.85 10.59
C LEU A 356 -3.57 -3.66 10.71
N SER A 357 -4.86 -3.90 10.88
CA SER A 357 -5.86 -2.84 11.06
C SER A 357 -5.65 -2.01 12.33
N TYR A 358 -4.91 -2.56 13.31
CA TYR A 358 -4.54 -1.85 14.53
C TYR A 358 -3.23 -1.07 14.40
N ALA A 359 -2.47 -1.24 13.31
CA ALA A 359 -1.28 -0.45 12.98
C ALA A 359 -1.66 0.94 12.43
N SER A 360 -2.57 1.64 13.11
CA SER A 360 -3.09 2.93 12.69
C SER A 360 -3.54 3.76 13.88
N SER A 361 -3.24 5.06 13.85
CA SER A 361 -3.77 6.07 14.77
C SER A 361 -5.18 6.55 14.39
N LEU A 362 -5.72 6.13 13.25
CA LEU A 362 -7.02 6.56 12.69
C LEU A 362 -7.12 8.09 12.49
N CYS A 363 -6.01 8.77 12.24
CA CYS A 363 -5.96 10.24 12.07
C CYS A 363 -6.60 10.75 10.77
N GLY A 364 -6.94 9.87 9.82
CA GLY A 364 -7.56 10.25 8.54
C GLY A 364 -6.59 10.75 7.46
N ALA A 365 -5.29 10.94 7.75
CA ALA A 365 -4.32 11.46 6.77
C ALA A 365 -4.27 10.64 5.47
N CYS A 366 -4.37 9.32 5.56
CA CYS A 366 -4.40 8.42 4.41
C CYS A 366 -5.64 8.61 3.52
N THR A 367 -6.81 8.88 4.12
CA THR A 367 -8.06 9.21 3.40
C THR A 367 -7.92 10.56 2.69
N GLY A 368 -7.40 11.57 3.38
CA GLY A 368 -7.16 12.89 2.79
C GLY A 368 -6.19 12.86 1.61
N ALA A 369 -5.16 12.00 1.68
CA ALA A 369 -4.16 11.86 0.63
C ALA A 369 -4.63 11.02 -0.57
N CYS A 370 -5.71 10.21 -0.45
CA CYS A 370 -6.12 9.27 -1.49
C CYS A 370 -6.65 9.99 -2.75
N PRO A 371 -6.03 9.81 -3.93
CA PRO A 371 -6.44 10.50 -5.15
C PRO A 371 -7.75 9.96 -5.75
N VAL A 372 -8.18 8.78 -5.34
CA VAL A 372 -9.45 8.15 -5.76
C VAL A 372 -10.46 8.10 -4.61
N ARG A 373 -10.27 8.93 -3.58
CA ARG A 373 -11.22 9.20 -2.49
C ARG A 373 -11.68 7.97 -1.70
N ILE A 374 -10.81 6.97 -1.49
CA ILE A 374 -11.11 5.84 -0.61
C ILE A 374 -11.10 6.32 0.85
N ASP A 375 -12.13 5.97 1.62
CA ASP A 375 -12.20 6.28 3.04
C ASP A 375 -11.43 5.23 3.89
N ILE A 376 -10.09 5.22 3.70
CA ILE A 376 -9.19 4.19 4.21
C ILE A 376 -9.29 4.03 5.73
N HIS A 377 -9.38 5.12 6.50
CA HIS A 377 -9.43 5.03 7.96
C HIS A 377 -10.75 4.41 8.46
N ARG A 378 -11.87 4.59 7.75
CA ARG A 378 -13.13 3.88 8.02
C ARG A 378 -13.02 2.39 7.74
N HIS A 379 -12.40 2.00 6.63
CA HIS A 379 -12.18 0.57 6.34
C HIS A 379 -11.34 -0.11 7.42
N LEU A 380 -10.34 0.57 7.99
CA LEU A 380 -9.60 0.04 9.14
C LEU A 380 -10.50 -0.18 10.36
N LEU A 381 -11.48 0.71 10.61
CA LEU A 381 -12.49 0.51 11.66
C LEU A 381 -13.42 -0.67 11.35
N HIS A 382 -13.86 -0.81 10.10
CA HIS A 382 -14.66 -1.97 9.67
C HIS A 382 -13.91 -3.28 9.89
N ASN A 383 -12.64 -3.37 9.50
CA ASN A 383 -11.81 -4.54 9.76
C ASN A 383 -11.68 -4.86 11.26
N ARG A 384 -11.50 -3.82 12.11
CA ARG A 384 -11.48 -4.01 13.58
C ARG A 384 -12.81 -4.54 14.10
N ARG A 385 -13.94 -3.97 13.64
CA ARG A 385 -15.29 -4.45 13.98
C ARG A 385 -15.48 -5.90 13.56
N ASN A 386 -15.13 -6.23 12.32
CA ASN A 386 -15.25 -7.58 11.76
C ASN A 386 -14.39 -8.60 12.54
N ALA A 387 -13.16 -8.21 12.93
CA ALA A 387 -12.29 -9.05 13.76
C ALA A 387 -12.91 -9.35 15.14
N VAL A 388 -13.53 -8.35 15.78
CA VAL A 388 -14.22 -8.52 17.06
C VAL A 388 -15.47 -9.40 16.91
N GLN A 389 -16.29 -9.17 15.87
CA GLN A 389 -17.49 -9.99 15.60
C GLN A 389 -17.14 -11.45 15.32
N ARG A 390 -16.07 -11.71 14.58
CA ARG A 390 -15.56 -13.05 14.26
C ARG A 390 -14.72 -13.67 15.40
N LYS A 391 -14.56 -12.96 16.52
CA LYS A 391 -13.82 -13.40 17.72
C LYS A 391 -12.33 -13.71 17.45
N PHE A 392 -11.67 -12.98 16.56
CA PHE A 392 -10.23 -13.10 16.30
C PHE A 392 -9.36 -12.44 17.40
N ASP A 393 -9.97 -11.65 18.26
CA ASP A 393 -9.35 -10.96 19.39
C ASP A 393 -9.04 -11.87 20.58
N ASN A 394 -8.11 -11.42 21.43
CA ASN A 394 -7.75 -12.14 22.66
C ASN A 394 -8.92 -12.16 23.65
N PRO A 395 -9.25 -13.33 24.28
CA PRO A 395 -10.31 -13.44 25.28
C PRO A 395 -10.19 -12.43 26.44
N PHE A 396 -8.97 -12.14 26.90
CA PHE A 396 -8.72 -11.13 27.92
C PHE A 396 -9.09 -9.73 27.47
N GLN A 397 -8.81 -9.38 26.22
CA GLN A 397 -9.20 -8.10 25.64
C GLN A 397 -10.73 -7.98 25.57
N ARG A 398 -11.43 -9.04 25.17
CA ARG A 398 -12.91 -9.07 25.18
C ARG A 398 -13.48 -8.85 26.58
N LEU A 399 -12.89 -9.50 27.58
CA LEU A 399 -13.34 -9.32 28.97
C LEU A 399 -13.10 -7.89 29.44
N ALA A 400 -11.94 -7.32 29.13
CA ALA A 400 -11.61 -5.93 29.46
C ALA A 400 -12.58 -4.93 28.81
N PHE A 401 -12.93 -5.11 27.53
CA PHE A 401 -13.93 -4.28 26.87
C PHE A 401 -15.35 -4.47 27.41
N LYS A 402 -15.74 -5.69 27.83
CA LYS A 402 -17.02 -5.92 28.53
C LYS A 402 -17.05 -5.19 29.87
N ALA A 403 -15.98 -5.24 30.64
CA ALA A 403 -15.87 -4.51 31.91
C ALA A 403 -15.91 -2.99 31.68
N TRP A 404 -15.21 -2.50 30.64
CA TRP A 404 -15.27 -1.10 30.25
C TRP A 404 -16.67 -0.68 29.81
N PHE A 405 -17.35 -1.47 28.97
CA PHE A 405 -18.74 -1.21 28.55
C PHE A 405 -19.67 -1.13 29.77
N TRP A 406 -19.55 -2.06 30.73
CA TRP A 406 -20.32 -2.00 31.94
C TRP A 406 -20.04 -0.74 32.75
N ALA A 407 -18.78 -0.35 32.88
CA ALA A 407 -18.37 0.87 33.58
C ALA A 407 -18.92 2.15 32.93
N MET A 408 -19.08 2.16 31.60
CA MET A 408 -19.57 3.30 30.82
C MET A 408 -21.08 3.28 30.56
N ARG A 409 -21.82 2.24 30.98
CA ARG A 409 -23.21 2.00 30.62
C ARG A 409 -24.16 3.12 31.09
N ASP A 410 -23.95 3.62 32.29
CA ASP A 410 -24.78 4.66 32.87
C ASP A 410 -23.97 5.58 33.82
N ALA A 411 -24.57 6.72 34.20
CA ALA A 411 -23.91 7.74 34.99
C ALA A 411 -23.48 7.25 36.40
N THR A 412 -24.15 6.25 36.94
CA THR A 412 -23.84 5.70 38.26
C THR A 412 -22.65 4.75 38.16
N CYS A 413 -22.69 3.80 37.21
CA CYS A 413 -21.57 2.91 36.94
C CYS A 413 -20.30 3.71 36.58
N TYR A 414 -20.41 4.76 35.77
CA TYR A 414 -19.29 5.64 35.43
C TYR A 414 -18.69 6.33 36.66
N ARG A 415 -19.53 6.88 37.57
CA ARG A 415 -19.07 7.52 38.80
C ARG A 415 -18.40 6.55 39.77
N VAL A 416 -18.98 5.38 39.95
CA VAL A 416 -18.41 4.35 40.86
C VAL A 416 -17.08 3.85 40.29
N SER A 417 -17.05 3.43 39.03
CA SER A 417 -15.83 2.95 38.40
C SER A 417 -14.73 4.01 38.35
N GLY A 418 -15.07 5.29 38.10
CA GLY A 418 -14.11 6.41 38.15
C GLY A 418 -13.53 6.64 39.56
N LYS A 419 -14.34 6.50 40.63
CA LYS A 419 -13.84 6.55 42.00
C LYS A 419 -12.88 5.41 42.31
N LEU A 420 -13.25 4.16 41.91
CA LEU A 420 -12.42 2.98 42.08
C LEU A 420 -11.10 3.09 41.29
N ALA A 421 -11.15 3.57 40.05
CA ALA A 421 -9.96 3.78 39.22
C ALA A 421 -9.00 4.80 39.83
N ARG A 422 -9.51 5.91 40.37
CA ARG A 422 -8.69 6.90 41.10
C ARG A 422 -8.04 6.31 42.35
N LEU A 423 -8.78 5.55 43.11
CA LEU A 423 -8.26 4.86 44.31
C LEU A 423 -7.15 3.87 43.92
N ALA A 424 -7.39 3.06 42.89
CA ALA A 424 -6.42 2.10 42.38
C ALA A 424 -5.14 2.81 41.85
N MET A 425 -5.27 3.96 41.14
CA MET A 425 -4.13 4.76 40.71
C MET A 425 -3.33 5.33 41.88
N ARG A 426 -4.01 5.80 42.94
CA ARG A 426 -3.38 6.34 44.15
C ARG A 426 -2.53 5.31 44.88
N PHE A 427 -2.95 4.06 44.88
CA PHE A 427 -2.22 2.94 45.52
C PHE A 427 -1.26 2.22 44.55
N GLY A 428 -1.04 2.71 43.33
CA GLY A 428 -0.13 2.11 42.36
C GLY A 428 -0.61 0.78 41.75
N LEU A 429 -1.81 0.30 42.09
CA LEU A 429 -2.36 -0.98 41.64
C LEU A 429 -2.53 -1.00 40.11
N VAL A 430 -2.90 0.13 39.53
CA VAL A 430 -3.06 0.26 38.05
C VAL A 430 -1.75 0.03 37.32
N GLN A 431 -0.63 0.41 37.87
CA GLN A 431 0.70 0.22 37.26
C GLN A 431 1.07 -1.27 37.15
N LEU A 432 0.67 -2.09 38.11
CA LEU A 432 0.89 -3.55 38.10
C LEU A 432 0.15 -4.22 36.93
N PHE A 433 -1.13 -3.87 36.72
CA PHE A 433 -1.96 -4.46 35.67
C PHE A 433 -1.69 -3.89 34.28
N LEU A 434 -1.25 -2.63 34.19
CA LEU A 434 -0.97 -1.95 32.93
C LEU A 434 0.52 -1.96 32.54
N LYS A 435 1.37 -2.72 33.24
CA LYS A 435 2.81 -2.80 32.96
C LYS A 435 3.13 -3.02 31.47
N PRO A 436 2.45 -3.90 30.71
CA PRO A 436 2.69 -4.04 29.27
C PRO A 436 2.32 -2.80 28.45
N TRP A 437 1.35 -1.99 28.94
CA TRP A 437 0.89 -0.78 28.27
C TRP A 437 1.78 0.43 28.61
N THR A 438 2.35 0.46 29.81
CA THR A 438 3.19 1.57 30.29
C THR A 438 4.66 1.48 29.88
N GLN A 439 5.07 0.42 29.19
CA GLN A 439 6.44 0.29 28.67
C GLN A 439 6.85 1.44 27.74
N CYS A 440 5.90 1.97 26.96
CA CYS A 440 6.12 3.04 25.98
C CYS A 440 5.18 4.24 26.20
N ARG A 441 4.50 4.32 27.34
CA ARG A 441 3.49 5.35 27.63
C ARG A 441 3.49 5.70 29.11
N ASN A 442 3.30 6.98 29.42
CA ASN A 442 3.10 7.43 30.77
C ASN A 442 1.61 7.38 31.13
N LEU A 443 1.30 6.91 32.33
CA LEU A 443 -0.05 7.08 32.87
C LEU A 443 -0.27 8.56 33.24
N PRO A 444 -1.45 9.11 32.96
CA PRO A 444 -1.76 10.46 33.41
C PRO A 444 -1.77 10.50 34.95
N VAL A 445 -1.32 11.61 35.49
CA VAL A 445 -1.40 11.83 36.94
C VAL A 445 -2.88 11.87 37.34
N SER A 446 -3.23 11.11 38.40
CA SER A 446 -4.60 11.12 38.89
C SER A 446 -4.98 12.49 39.42
N PRO A 447 -6.04 13.14 38.87
CA PRO A 447 -6.45 14.46 39.35
C PRO A 447 -7.01 14.35 40.78
N ALA A 448 -6.75 15.39 41.59
CA ALA A 448 -7.24 15.47 42.97
C ALA A 448 -8.78 15.49 43.03
N GLN A 449 -9.43 16.12 42.06
CA GLN A 449 -10.89 16.23 41.94
C GLN A 449 -11.33 15.78 40.51
N ASP A 450 -12.52 15.18 40.41
CA ASP A 450 -13.10 14.84 39.12
C ASP A 450 -13.69 16.08 38.43
N PHE A 451 -13.83 15.99 37.10
CA PHE A 451 -14.37 17.06 36.26
C PHE A 451 -15.74 17.56 36.75
N ARG A 452 -16.63 16.67 37.16
CA ARG A 452 -17.98 17.05 37.62
C ARG A 452 -17.94 17.82 38.93
N SER A 453 -17.06 17.44 39.86
CA SER A 453 -16.85 18.19 41.10
C SER A 453 -16.25 19.59 40.85
N LEU A 454 -15.42 19.74 39.82
CA LEU A 454 -14.93 21.03 39.37
C LEU A 454 -16.04 21.80 38.68
N TRP A 455 -16.79 21.17 37.81
CA TRP A 455 -17.89 21.78 37.05
C TRP A 455 -18.99 22.29 37.98
N SER A 456 -19.47 21.49 38.94
CA SER A 456 -20.49 21.90 39.90
C SER A 456 -20.07 23.11 40.78
N LYS A 457 -18.75 23.24 41.03
CA LYS A 457 -18.23 24.43 41.70
C LYS A 457 -18.26 25.66 40.82
N MET A 458 -18.05 25.50 39.51
CA MET A 458 -18.13 26.58 38.53
C MET A 458 -19.56 27.01 38.24
N GLU A 459 -20.51 26.08 38.17
CA GLU A 459 -21.94 26.42 38.03
C GLU A 459 -22.54 27.14 39.22
N GLY A 460 -22.01 26.90 40.43
CA GLY A 460 -22.42 27.63 41.65
C GLY A 460 -21.86 29.03 41.75
N THR A 461 -20.84 29.40 40.95
CA THR A 461 -20.35 30.79 40.81
C THR A 461 -20.90 31.30 39.48
N GLY A 462 -22.03 32.05 39.51
CA GLY A 462 -22.72 32.54 38.31
C GLY A 462 -21.83 33.22 37.26
N PRO A 463 -22.37 33.59 36.07
CA PRO A 463 -21.59 33.93 34.86
C PRO A 463 -20.96 35.33 34.90
N SER A 464 -20.08 35.63 35.86
CA SER A 464 -19.46 36.95 36.03
C SER A 464 -17.98 36.97 36.38
N ALA A 465 -17.24 35.90 36.09
CA ALA A 465 -15.78 35.96 36.15
C ALA A 465 -15.18 35.66 34.76
N PRO A 466 -14.42 36.57 34.12
CA PRO A 466 -13.64 36.23 32.95
C PRO A 466 -12.57 35.19 33.35
N PRO A 467 -12.21 34.27 32.42
CA PRO A 467 -11.18 33.28 32.72
C PRO A 467 -9.87 33.99 33.11
N PRO A 468 -9.10 33.44 34.05
CA PRO A 468 -7.82 34.02 34.40
C PRO A 468 -6.91 34.05 33.16
N ALA A 469 -6.47 35.23 32.81
CA ALA A 469 -5.45 35.47 31.81
C ALA A 469 -4.14 34.81 32.27
N ASN A 470 -3.68 33.83 31.56
CA ASN A 470 -2.36 33.22 31.44
C ASN A 470 -2.37 31.69 31.49
N VAL A 471 -2.63 31.11 30.30
CA VAL A 471 -1.93 29.88 29.90
C VAL A 471 -1.44 30.14 28.48
N ASN A 472 -0.14 30.37 28.36
CA ASN A 472 0.56 30.44 27.08
C ASN A 472 0.43 29.08 26.38
N HIS A 473 -0.52 28.95 25.47
CA HIS A 473 -0.50 27.93 24.46
C HIS A 473 0.11 28.53 23.20
N GLY A 474 1.30 28.03 22.87
CA GLY A 474 1.95 28.31 21.59
C GLY A 474 1.01 27.97 20.44
N ALA A 475 0.85 28.94 19.56
CA ALA A 475 -0.02 28.89 18.42
C ALA A 475 0.41 27.77 17.43
N ALA A 476 -0.48 26.81 17.20
CA ALA A 476 -0.55 26.09 15.96
C ALA A 476 -1.94 26.34 15.38
N GLY A 477 -2.01 27.15 14.32
CA GLY A 477 -3.25 27.57 13.70
C GLY A 477 -3.98 26.40 13.05
N ALA A 478 -5.21 26.16 13.47
CA ALA A 478 -6.21 25.43 12.72
C ALA A 478 -7.31 26.40 12.30
N ALA A 479 -7.48 26.58 11.00
CA ALA A 479 -8.58 27.35 10.42
C ALA A 479 -9.93 26.65 10.64
N PRO A 480 -11.04 27.37 10.82
CA PRO A 480 -12.34 26.78 11.08
C PRO A 480 -12.95 26.16 9.82
N SER A 481 -13.42 24.93 9.95
CA SER A 481 -14.19 24.23 8.93
C SER A 481 -15.55 24.90 8.73
N LYS A 482 -15.82 25.42 7.52
CA LYS A 482 -17.15 25.83 7.10
C LYS A 482 -18.03 24.58 6.93
N ARG A 483 -19.17 24.54 7.63
CA ARG A 483 -20.25 23.58 7.41
C ARG A 483 -20.87 23.87 6.04
N TYR A 484 -21.02 22.85 5.22
CA TYR A 484 -21.90 22.88 4.06
C TYR A 484 -23.27 22.34 4.49
N SER A 485 -24.26 23.16 4.29
CA SER A 485 -25.68 22.80 4.21
C SER A 485 -25.97 22.11 2.89
#